data_3abb27db407946c207c9699d35f9434f
#
_entry.id   3abb27db407946c207c9699d35f9434f
#
_cell.length_a   1.000
_cell.length_b   1.000
_cell.length_c   1.000
_cell.angle_alpha   90.00
_cell.angle_beta   90.00
_cell.angle_gamma   90.00
#
_symmetry.space_group_name_H-M   'P 1'
#
loop_
_entity.id
_entity.type
_entity.pdbx_description
1 polymer ?
#
loop_
_entity_poly.entity_id
_entity_poly.type
_entity_poly.pdbx_seq_one_letter_code
_entity_poly.pdbx_strand_id
1 'polypeptide(L)'
;MIDRCGRNIDYLRISVTDRCNLRCIYCMPEEGVQHVERSLILQEEEILRICRVMAELGIRKIKLTGGEPLVRPRMPQLVEKLKNMPGIEKVTLTTNGVLLKDQMSDFARAGLDGLNISLDTLDEACSRRITRRDELGRTLEGILEAMKYPEISLKINCVPLGIPEQDLCRVALLARNHRVHVRFIEMMPIGMGKEFHGVSEEELLRILGEKLPRFLPYVGEPLGNGPCHYYPMRRKTPCFSYGDIRRVHRIYASN
;
A
#
# COMPACT_ATOMS: atom_id res chain seq x y z
N MET A 1 -11.05 14.74 14.10
CA MET A 1 -11.52 15.94 13.34
C MET A 1 -12.74 15.53 12.52
N ILE A 2 -13.83 16.30 12.55
CA ILE A 2 -15.04 15.98 11.77
C ILE A 2 -15.09 16.92 10.55
N ASP A 3 -15.24 16.37 9.35
CA ASP A 3 -15.36 17.15 8.12
C ASP A 3 -16.81 17.65 7.90
N ARG A 4 -17.01 18.47 6.85
CA ARG A 4 -18.34 19.01 6.51
C ARG A 4 -19.37 17.95 6.12
N CYS A 5 -18.93 16.71 5.84
CA CYS A 5 -19.78 15.56 5.54
C CYS A 5 -20.04 14.67 6.76
N GLY A 6 -19.67 15.10 7.97
CA GLY A 6 -19.84 14.35 9.21
C GLY A 6 -18.86 13.18 9.40
N ARG A 7 -17.80 13.07 8.58
CA ARG A 7 -16.83 11.98 8.68
C ARG A 7 -15.75 12.33 9.68
N ASN A 8 -15.39 11.35 10.52
CA ASN A 8 -14.25 11.49 11.41
C ASN A 8 -12.94 11.28 10.63
N ILE A 9 -12.13 12.34 10.52
CA ILE A 9 -10.81 12.31 9.89
C ILE A 9 -9.77 12.06 10.98
N ASP A 10 -9.29 10.83 11.10
CA ASP A 10 -8.30 10.38 12.07
C ASP A 10 -7.01 9.83 11.44
N TYR A 11 -6.88 9.97 10.11
CA TYR A 11 -5.85 9.34 9.29
C TYR A 11 -5.13 10.35 8.41
N LEU A 12 -3.78 10.32 8.45
CA LEU A 12 -2.91 11.15 7.63
C LEU A 12 -2.02 10.26 6.75
N ARG A 13 -1.93 10.57 5.46
CA ARG A 13 -1.01 9.94 4.52
C ARG A 13 0.07 10.93 4.12
N ILE A 14 1.34 10.53 4.28
CA ILE A 14 2.50 11.38 4.00
C ILE A 14 3.35 10.72 2.92
N SER A 15 3.59 11.45 1.82
CA SER A 15 4.61 11.11 0.83
C SER A 15 5.95 11.65 1.33
N VAL A 16 6.88 10.75 1.64
CA VAL A 16 8.18 11.12 2.23
C VAL A 16 9.28 11.32 1.20
N THR A 17 9.03 10.97 -0.06
CA THR A 17 9.95 11.14 -1.20
C THR A 17 9.20 11.01 -2.52
N ASP A 18 9.70 11.67 -3.55
CA ASP A 18 9.29 11.54 -4.94
C ASP A 18 10.07 10.44 -5.69
N ARG A 19 11.14 9.91 -5.07
CA ARG A 19 12.03 8.92 -5.69
C ARG A 19 11.47 7.52 -5.58
N CYS A 20 11.67 6.72 -6.63
CA CYS A 20 11.31 5.31 -6.67
C CYS A 20 12.41 4.52 -7.41
N ASN A 21 12.67 3.30 -6.97
CA ASN A 21 13.58 2.37 -7.63
C ASN A 21 12.90 1.51 -8.72
N LEU A 22 11.57 1.58 -8.86
CA LEU A 22 10.80 0.98 -9.95
C LEU A 22 10.30 2.04 -10.93
N ARG A 23 9.77 1.58 -12.10
CA ARG A 23 9.20 2.41 -13.17
C ARG A 23 7.88 1.84 -13.66
N CYS A 24 6.96 1.56 -12.73
CA CYS A 24 5.68 0.92 -13.07
C CYS A 24 4.93 1.69 -14.15
N ILE A 25 4.49 0.96 -15.20
CA ILE A 25 3.89 1.51 -16.43
C ILE A 25 2.67 2.40 -16.18
N TYR A 26 1.92 2.12 -15.12
CA TYR A 26 0.73 2.89 -14.74
C TYR A 26 1.05 4.05 -13.78
N CYS A 27 2.28 4.18 -13.32
CA CYS A 27 2.69 5.14 -12.29
C CYS A 27 3.53 6.29 -12.86
N MET A 28 4.51 5.98 -13.68
CA MET A 28 5.44 6.98 -14.24
C MET A 28 6.03 6.54 -15.59
N PRO A 29 6.52 7.48 -16.41
CA PRO A 29 7.25 7.19 -17.64
C PRO A 29 8.50 6.33 -17.40
N GLU A 30 9.02 5.72 -18.45
CA GLU A 30 10.19 4.84 -18.37
C GLU A 30 11.46 5.57 -17.95
N GLU A 31 11.65 6.78 -18.45
CA GLU A 31 12.72 7.70 -18.10
C GLU A 31 12.59 8.23 -16.66
N GLY A 32 11.43 8.05 -16.05
CA GLY A 32 11.11 8.56 -14.72
C GLY A 32 10.45 9.94 -14.79
N VAL A 33 10.39 10.60 -13.64
CA VAL A 33 9.86 11.97 -13.50
C VAL A 33 11.00 12.90 -13.08
N GLN A 34 10.87 14.17 -13.44
CA GLN A 34 11.79 15.19 -12.92
C GLN A 34 11.63 15.24 -11.40
N HIS A 35 12.72 14.96 -10.69
CA HIS A 35 12.71 15.00 -9.23
C HIS A 35 12.78 16.46 -8.75
N VAL A 36 12.03 16.74 -7.69
CA VAL A 36 12.19 18.00 -6.98
C VAL A 36 13.56 18.07 -6.29
N GLU A 37 14.07 19.26 -6.09
CA GLU A 37 15.30 19.46 -5.33
C GLU A 37 15.16 18.90 -3.91
N ARG A 38 16.24 18.35 -3.38
CA ARG A 38 16.24 17.76 -2.01
C ARG A 38 15.83 18.76 -0.94
N SER A 39 16.11 20.03 -1.14
CA SER A 39 15.74 21.13 -0.27
C SER A 39 14.23 21.37 -0.18
N LEU A 40 13.47 20.94 -1.20
CA LEU A 40 12.01 21.07 -1.26
C LEU A 40 11.28 19.82 -0.74
N ILE A 41 12.02 18.75 -0.41
CA ILE A 41 11.44 17.55 0.22
C ILE A 41 11.50 17.74 1.73
N LEU A 42 10.35 17.59 2.40
CA LEU A 42 10.25 17.71 3.86
C LEU A 42 11.34 16.90 4.58
N GLN A 43 12.07 17.58 5.44
CA GLN A 43 13.05 16.96 6.32
C GLN A 43 12.32 16.20 7.43
N GLU A 44 13.04 15.34 8.15
CA GLU A 44 12.46 14.51 9.22
C GLU A 44 11.79 15.37 10.30
N GLU A 45 12.44 16.46 10.71
CA GLU A 45 11.96 17.38 11.73
C GLU A 45 10.66 18.08 11.30
N GLU A 46 10.53 18.42 10.02
CA GLU A 46 9.33 19.03 9.45
C GLU A 46 8.16 18.04 9.44
N ILE A 47 8.43 16.80 9.02
CA ILE A 47 7.43 15.72 9.06
C ILE A 47 6.93 15.53 10.51
N LEU A 48 7.84 15.43 11.47
CA LEU A 48 7.49 15.26 12.88
C LEU A 48 6.71 16.45 13.43
N ARG A 49 7.06 17.67 13.03
CA ARG A 49 6.33 18.90 13.41
C ARG A 49 4.90 18.88 12.86
N ILE A 50 4.72 18.54 11.59
CA ILE A 50 3.40 18.41 10.95
C ILE A 50 2.59 17.34 11.69
N CYS A 51 3.17 16.16 11.94
CA CYS A 51 2.48 15.06 12.61
C CYS A 51 2.04 15.44 14.03
N ARG A 52 2.82 16.21 14.77
CA ARG A 52 2.47 16.68 16.11
C ARG A 52 1.24 17.58 16.08
N VAL A 53 1.24 18.57 15.19
CA VAL A 53 0.07 19.45 15.02
C VAL A 53 -1.17 18.66 14.60
N MET A 54 -1.00 17.71 13.68
CA MET A 54 -2.10 16.87 13.22
C MET A 54 -2.62 15.94 14.32
N ALA A 55 -1.76 15.44 15.21
CA ALA A 55 -2.15 14.65 16.37
C ALA A 55 -2.99 15.46 17.36
N GLU A 56 -2.63 16.74 17.61
CA GLU A 56 -3.42 17.67 18.41
C GLU A 56 -4.81 17.94 17.82
N LEU A 57 -4.90 17.95 16.47
CA LEU A 57 -6.17 18.08 15.73
C LEU A 57 -7.00 16.79 15.65
N GLY A 58 -6.50 15.68 16.23
CA GLY A 58 -7.24 14.41 16.34
C GLY A 58 -6.86 13.35 15.32
N ILE A 59 -5.77 13.52 14.57
CA ILE A 59 -5.19 12.42 13.77
C ILE A 59 -4.56 11.40 14.73
N ARG A 60 -4.86 10.12 14.49
CA ARG A 60 -4.40 8.98 15.28
C ARG A 60 -3.58 7.99 14.48
N LYS A 61 -3.74 8.01 13.16
CA LYS A 61 -3.15 7.02 12.25
C LYS A 61 -2.33 7.70 11.19
N ILE A 62 -1.09 7.26 11.00
CA ILE A 62 -0.18 7.78 9.98
C ILE A 62 0.15 6.66 8.99
N LYS A 63 0.14 6.99 7.71
CA LYS A 63 0.65 6.14 6.65
C LYS A 63 1.79 6.84 5.93
N LEU A 64 2.95 6.22 5.97
CA LEU A 64 4.11 6.64 5.20
C LEU A 64 4.07 6.00 3.80
N THR A 65 4.33 6.80 2.79
CA THR A 65 4.36 6.42 1.38
C THR A 65 5.31 7.36 0.63
N GLY A 66 5.27 7.39 -0.69
CA GLY A 66 6.07 8.30 -1.51
C GLY A 66 6.07 7.84 -2.95
N GLY A 67 7.19 8.03 -3.63
CA GLY A 67 7.59 7.14 -4.69
C GLY A 67 7.82 5.76 -4.06
N GLU A 68 9.04 5.48 -3.60
CA GLU A 68 9.31 4.33 -2.73
C GLU A 68 9.92 4.83 -1.40
N PRO A 69 9.24 4.72 -0.26
CA PRO A 69 9.74 5.27 1.00
C PRO A 69 11.05 4.63 1.45
N LEU A 70 11.32 3.36 1.13
CA LEU A 70 12.53 2.67 1.57
C LEU A 70 13.80 3.15 0.87
N VAL A 71 13.71 3.97 -0.19
CA VAL A 71 14.89 4.64 -0.76
C VAL A 71 15.30 5.89 0.04
N ARG A 72 14.42 6.38 0.92
CA ARG A 72 14.76 7.43 1.87
C ARG A 72 15.53 6.81 3.04
N PRO A 73 16.72 7.33 3.40
CA PRO A 73 17.47 6.82 4.54
C PRO A 73 16.72 7.05 5.86
N ARG A 74 17.01 6.23 6.85
CA ARG A 74 16.53 6.37 8.24
C ARG A 74 15.01 6.26 8.40
N MET A 75 14.32 5.51 7.53
CA MET A 75 12.87 5.31 7.64
C MET A 75 12.44 4.59 8.93
N PRO A 76 13.16 3.55 9.43
CA PRO A 76 12.82 2.95 10.72
C PRO A 76 12.88 3.95 11.88
N GLN A 77 13.86 4.86 11.91
CA GLN A 77 13.97 5.89 12.94
C GLN A 77 12.81 6.89 12.89
N LEU A 78 12.35 7.26 11.69
CA LEU A 78 11.16 8.09 11.53
C LEU A 78 9.93 7.37 12.08
N VAL A 79 9.74 6.07 11.80
CA VAL A 79 8.66 5.26 12.33
C VAL A 79 8.69 5.24 13.87
N GLU A 80 9.86 4.99 14.47
CA GLU A 80 10.04 4.97 15.92
C GLU A 80 9.62 6.30 16.57
N LYS A 81 10.08 7.43 16.01
CA LYS A 81 9.71 8.77 16.51
C LYS A 81 8.22 9.04 16.41
N LEU A 82 7.57 8.59 15.31
CA LEU A 82 6.13 8.73 15.12
C LEU A 82 5.35 7.82 16.10
N LYS A 83 5.82 6.60 16.35
CA LYS A 83 5.19 5.68 17.32
C LYS A 83 5.26 6.20 18.76
N ASN A 84 6.33 6.89 19.10
CA ASN A 84 6.51 7.50 20.41
C ASN A 84 5.84 8.89 20.54
N MET A 85 5.18 9.37 19.48
CA MET A 85 4.52 10.68 19.50
C MET A 85 3.16 10.60 20.23
N PRO A 86 2.91 11.43 21.25
CA PRO A 86 1.62 11.47 21.93
C PRO A 86 0.46 11.67 20.97
N GLY A 87 -0.57 10.85 21.12
CA GLY A 87 -1.78 10.90 20.29
C GLY A 87 -1.73 10.09 19.00
N ILE A 88 -0.57 9.58 18.59
CA ILE A 88 -0.46 8.67 17.44
C ILE A 88 -0.58 7.22 17.94
N GLU A 89 -1.57 6.51 17.43
CA GLU A 89 -1.87 5.13 17.80
C GLU A 89 -1.28 4.13 16.79
N LYS A 90 -1.27 4.50 15.51
CA LYS A 90 -0.90 3.58 14.43
C LYS A 90 -0.04 4.22 13.36
N VAL A 91 1.09 3.57 13.06
CA VAL A 91 1.98 3.94 11.95
C VAL A 91 2.08 2.78 10.98
N THR A 92 1.78 3.03 9.71
CA THR A 92 1.82 2.03 8.64
C THR A 92 2.66 2.53 7.47
N LEU A 93 3.21 1.59 6.68
CA LEU A 93 4.07 1.86 5.54
C LEU A 93 3.50 1.22 4.27
N THR A 94 3.62 1.91 3.12
CA THR A 94 3.37 1.33 1.79
C THR A 94 4.67 1.32 1.01
N THR A 95 5.10 0.15 0.54
CA THR A 95 6.37 -0.07 -0.16
C THR A 95 6.19 -1.03 -1.34
N ASN A 96 7.11 -0.99 -2.30
CA ASN A 96 7.23 -2.03 -3.33
C ASN A 96 7.96 -3.31 -2.84
N GLY A 97 8.52 -3.28 -1.63
CA GLY A 97 9.13 -4.43 -0.98
C GLY A 97 10.56 -4.77 -1.40
N VAL A 98 11.12 -4.17 -2.44
CA VAL A 98 12.46 -4.50 -2.99
C VAL A 98 13.58 -4.31 -1.96
N LEU A 99 13.47 -3.31 -1.09
CA LEU A 99 14.46 -3.00 -0.06
C LEU A 99 14.02 -3.43 1.35
N LEU A 100 12.91 -4.16 1.45
CA LEU A 100 12.27 -4.43 2.74
C LEU A 100 13.03 -5.46 3.56
N LYS A 101 13.56 -6.52 2.93
CA LYS A 101 14.24 -7.63 3.61
C LYS A 101 15.32 -7.13 4.56
N ASP A 102 16.16 -6.21 4.10
CA ASP A 102 17.31 -5.71 4.86
C ASP A 102 16.93 -4.73 5.99
N GLN A 103 15.70 -4.17 5.94
CA GLN A 103 15.22 -3.17 6.89
C GLN A 103 14.11 -3.71 7.82
N MET A 104 13.63 -4.94 7.59
CA MET A 104 12.43 -5.44 8.27
C MET A 104 12.60 -5.54 9.79
N SER A 105 13.75 -6.03 10.27
CA SER A 105 14.05 -6.12 11.71
C SER A 105 14.06 -4.75 12.39
N ASP A 106 14.52 -3.72 11.69
CA ASP A 106 14.56 -2.36 12.21
C ASP A 106 13.14 -1.78 12.29
N PHE A 107 12.27 -2.04 11.31
CA PHE A 107 10.86 -1.66 11.35
C PHE A 107 10.10 -2.35 12.49
N ALA A 108 10.38 -3.63 12.73
CA ALA A 108 9.77 -4.35 13.84
C ALA A 108 10.17 -3.73 15.19
N ARG A 109 11.46 -3.44 15.38
CA ARG A 109 11.96 -2.76 16.59
C ARG A 109 11.40 -1.35 16.76
N ALA A 110 11.19 -0.63 15.64
CA ALA A 110 10.59 0.70 15.63
C ALA A 110 9.07 0.69 15.96
N GLY A 111 8.45 -0.47 16.07
CA GLY A 111 7.03 -0.62 16.41
C GLY A 111 6.08 -0.34 15.25
N LEU A 112 6.48 -0.65 14.02
CA LEU A 112 5.60 -0.52 12.85
C LEU A 112 4.35 -1.40 13.00
N ASP A 113 3.16 -0.84 12.83
CA ASP A 113 1.89 -1.57 13.00
C ASP A 113 1.43 -2.33 11.75
N GLY A 114 1.89 -1.92 10.59
CA GLY A 114 1.46 -2.59 9.37
C GLY A 114 2.20 -2.17 8.11
N LEU A 115 2.31 -3.14 7.22
CA LEU A 115 2.92 -3.02 5.90
C LEU A 115 1.88 -3.25 4.81
N ASN A 116 1.90 -2.40 3.79
CA ASN A 116 1.24 -2.67 2.52
C ASN A 116 2.34 -2.82 1.48
N ILE A 117 2.49 -4.02 0.91
CA ILE A 117 3.49 -4.30 -0.12
C ILE A 117 2.79 -4.37 -1.47
N SER A 118 3.29 -3.62 -2.45
CA SER A 118 2.76 -3.65 -3.81
C SER A 118 3.30 -4.86 -4.56
N LEU A 119 2.38 -5.69 -5.07
CA LEU A 119 2.70 -6.89 -5.85
C LEU A 119 1.57 -7.14 -6.85
N ASP A 120 1.81 -6.84 -8.13
CA ASP A 120 0.78 -6.92 -9.17
C ASP A 120 0.69 -8.30 -9.82
N THR A 121 1.76 -9.10 -9.76
CA THR A 121 1.82 -10.45 -10.33
C THR A 121 2.90 -11.29 -9.64
N LEU A 122 2.80 -12.61 -9.79
CA LEU A 122 3.82 -13.60 -9.40
C LEU A 122 4.57 -14.19 -10.61
N ASP A 123 4.30 -13.68 -11.81
CA ASP A 123 5.01 -14.05 -13.03
C ASP A 123 6.16 -13.06 -13.29
N GLU A 124 7.36 -13.58 -13.51
CA GLU A 124 8.58 -12.77 -13.67
C GLU A 124 8.55 -11.89 -14.92
N ALA A 125 8.10 -12.43 -16.05
CA ALA A 125 8.03 -11.69 -17.31
C ALA A 125 7.00 -10.57 -17.23
N CYS A 126 5.82 -10.87 -16.68
CA CYS A 126 4.77 -9.89 -16.44
C CYS A 126 5.22 -8.83 -15.44
N SER A 127 5.88 -9.22 -14.35
CA SER A 127 6.43 -8.28 -13.36
C SER A 127 7.45 -7.32 -13.98
N ARG A 128 8.38 -7.84 -14.77
CA ARG A 128 9.37 -7.02 -15.50
C ARG A 128 8.69 -6.06 -16.47
N ARG A 129 7.64 -6.50 -17.16
CA ARG A 129 6.85 -5.64 -18.04
C ARG A 129 6.14 -4.53 -17.26
N ILE A 130 5.50 -4.86 -16.14
CA ILE A 130 4.75 -3.89 -15.31
C ILE A 130 5.70 -2.91 -14.62
N THR A 131 6.75 -3.40 -13.98
CA THR A 131 7.64 -2.57 -13.14
C THR A 131 8.81 -1.96 -13.90
N ARG A 132 9.07 -2.44 -15.15
CA ARG A 132 10.24 -2.11 -15.97
C ARG A 132 11.57 -2.38 -15.26
N ARG A 133 11.56 -3.30 -14.27
CA ARG A 133 12.74 -3.74 -13.52
C ARG A 133 12.62 -5.24 -13.20
N ASP A 134 13.77 -5.89 -13.03
CA ASP A 134 13.86 -7.30 -12.67
C ASP A 134 14.05 -7.46 -11.16
N GLU A 135 13.00 -7.13 -10.39
CA GLU A 135 13.06 -7.06 -8.92
C GLU A 135 12.00 -7.91 -8.22
N LEU A 136 11.27 -8.77 -8.95
CA LEU A 136 10.24 -9.62 -8.34
C LEU A 136 10.80 -10.49 -7.23
N GLY A 137 11.96 -11.13 -7.46
CA GLY A 137 12.62 -11.98 -6.48
C GLY A 137 12.87 -11.26 -5.15
N ARG A 138 13.41 -10.03 -5.21
CA ARG A 138 13.66 -9.22 -4.01
C ARG A 138 12.37 -8.79 -3.32
N THR A 139 11.33 -8.45 -4.09
CA THR A 139 10.01 -8.15 -3.52
C THR A 139 9.45 -9.36 -2.75
N LEU A 140 9.54 -10.57 -3.33
CA LEU A 140 9.09 -11.79 -2.67
C LEU A 140 9.91 -12.13 -1.42
N GLU A 141 11.22 -11.93 -1.46
CA GLU A 141 12.08 -12.07 -0.27
C GLU A 141 11.65 -11.10 0.84
N GLY A 142 11.33 -9.84 0.50
CA GLY A 142 10.80 -8.85 1.44
C GLY A 142 9.47 -9.27 2.06
N ILE A 143 8.57 -9.86 1.27
CA ILE A 143 7.29 -10.39 1.74
C ILE A 143 7.52 -11.56 2.70
N LEU A 144 8.38 -12.52 2.33
CA LEU A 144 8.70 -13.68 3.16
C LEU A 144 9.35 -13.25 4.48
N GLU A 145 10.24 -12.26 4.45
CA GLU A 145 10.83 -11.70 5.67
C GLU A 145 9.75 -11.06 6.56
N ALA A 146 8.86 -10.25 5.98
CA ALA A 146 7.77 -9.59 6.74
C ALA A 146 6.82 -10.60 7.40
N MET A 147 6.60 -11.77 6.80
CA MET A 147 5.77 -12.84 7.38
C MET A 147 6.32 -13.41 8.69
N LYS A 148 7.60 -13.23 9.00
CA LYS A 148 8.21 -13.67 10.25
C LYS A 148 7.80 -12.82 11.46
N TYR A 149 7.15 -11.67 11.22
CA TYR A 149 6.75 -10.69 12.23
C TYR A 149 5.21 -10.64 12.33
N PRO A 150 4.58 -11.58 13.07
CA PRO A 150 3.13 -11.73 13.11
C PRO A 150 2.41 -10.55 13.79
N GLU A 151 3.11 -9.72 14.54
CA GLU A 151 2.62 -8.51 15.16
C GLU A 151 2.37 -7.38 14.15
N ILE A 152 3.04 -7.42 12.99
CA ILE A 152 2.88 -6.44 11.93
C ILE A 152 1.80 -6.91 10.95
N SER A 153 0.74 -6.12 10.80
CA SER A 153 -0.33 -6.42 9.86
C SER A 153 0.16 -6.33 8.42
N LEU A 154 0.19 -7.45 7.70
CA LEU A 154 0.69 -7.50 6.33
C LEU A 154 -0.45 -7.50 5.31
N LYS A 155 -0.38 -6.57 4.35
CA LYS A 155 -1.29 -6.47 3.21
C LYS A 155 -0.51 -6.44 1.90
N ILE A 156 -0.98 -7.19 0.92
CA ILE A 156 -0.51 -7.14 -0.46
C ILE A 156 -1.47 -6.26 -1.25
N ASN A 157 -0.97 -5.22 -1.90
CA ASN A 157 -1.74 -4.39 -2.82
C ASN A 157 -1.44 -4.84 -4.25
N CYS A 158 -2.49 -5.11 -5.01
CA CYS A 158 -2.42 -5.47 -6.43
C CYS A 158 -3.32 -4.51 -7.22
N VAL A 159 -2.80 -3.96 -8.31
CA VAL A 159 -3.57 -3.16 -9.26
C VAL A 159 -3.90 -4.04 -10.47
N PRO A 160 -5.17 -4.42 -10.66
CA PRO A 160 -5.59 -5.20 -11.82
C PRO A 160 -5.55 -4.31 -13.09
N LEU A 161 -4.66 -4.63 -14.03
CA LEU A 161 -4.39 -3.83 -15.22
C LEU A 161 -5.14 -4.30 -16.47
N GLY A 162 -5.88 -5.41 -16.38
CA GLY A 162 -6.49 -6.04 -17.56
C GLY A 162 -5.47 -6.69 -18.50
N ILE A 163 -4.29 -7.01 -18.00
CA ILE A 163 -3.22 -7.70 -18.74
C ILE A 163 -3.42 -9.21 -18.58
N PRO A 164 -3.59 -9.99 -19.66
CA PRO A 164 -3.88 -11.42 -19.57
C PRO A 164 -2.84 -12.22 -18.77
N GLU A 165 -1.58 -11.83 -18.84
CA GLU A 165 -0.47 -12.48 -18.14
C GLU A 165 -0.43 -12.15 -16.64
N GLN A 166 -1.22 -11.17 -16.20
CA GLN A 166 -1.36 -10.82 -14.78
C GLN A 166 -2.29 -11.83 -14.09
N ASP A 167 -1.76 -12.97 -13.61
CA ASP A 167 -2.56 -14.00 -12.95
C ASP A 167 -3.06 -13.53 -11.57
N LEU A 168 -4.20 -12.83 -11.56
CA LEU A 168 -4.84 -12.29 -10.37
C LEU A 168 -5.25 -13.39 -9.38
N CYS A 169 -5.54 -14.60 -9.88
CA CYS A 169 -5.89 -15.74 -9.03
C CYS A 169 -4.70 -16.19 -8.18
N ARG A 170 -3.48 -16.24 -8.74
CA ARG A 170 -2.28 -16.57 -7.96
C ARG A 170 -2.02 -15.54 -6.87
N VAL A 171 -2.21 -14.26 -7.17
CA VAL A 171 -2.07 -13.20 -6.16
C VAL A 171 -3.13 -13.35 -5.07
N ALA A 172 -4.40 -13.60 -5.43
CA ALA A 172 -5.48 -13.84 -4.46
C ALA A 172 -5.18 -15.03 -3.54
N LEU A 173 -4.59 -16.11 -4.08
CA LEU A 173 -4.23 -17.32 -3.33
C LEU A 173 -3.19 -17.07 -2.22
N LEU A 174 -2.42 -16.00 -2.28
CA LEU A 174 -1.52 -15.62 -1.17
C LEU A 174 -2.30 -15.46 0.13
N ALA A 175 -3.51 -14.88 0.08
CA ALA A 175 -4.36 -14.73 1.25
C ALA A 175 -4.91 -16.06 1.78
N ARG A 176 -5.08 -17.07 0.92
CA ARG A 176 -5.51 -18.41 1.34
C ARG A 176 -4.40 -19.19 2.03
N ASN A 177 -3.19 -19.06 1.52
CA ASN A 177 -2.05 -19.91 1.91
C ASN A 177 -1.23 -19.30 3.05
N HIS A 178 -1.29 -17.99 3.19
CA HIS A 178 -0.49 -17.24 4.14
C HIS A 178 -1.34 -16.31 5.01
N ARG A 179 -0.76 -15.79 6.08
CA ARG A 179 -1.42 -14.81 6.98
C ARG A 179 -1.28 -13.39 6.43
N VAL A 180 -1.74 -13.18 5.21
CA VAL A 180 -1.73 -11.88 4.53
C VAL A 180 -3.13 -11.51 4.07
N HIS A 181 -3.38 -10.21 3.95
CA HIS A 181 -4.59 -9.68 3.33
C HIS A 181 -4.24 -9.18 1.93
N VAL A 182 -4.87 -9.71 0.89
CA VAL A 182 -4.71 -9.22 -0.47
C VAL A 182 -5.75 -8.15 -0.76
N ARG A 183 -5.32 -7.01 -1.29
CA ARG A 183 -6.20 -5.92 -1.71
C ARG A 183 -6.00 -5.64 -3.18
N PHE A 184 -7.05 -5.82 -3.95
CA PHE A 184 -7.13 -5.33 -5.32
C PHE A 184 -7.55 -3.86 -5.31
N ILE A 185 -6.79 -3.03 -6.02
CA ILE A 185 -6.99 -1.58 -6.06
C ILE A 185 -7.43 -1.20 -7.47
N GLU A 186 -8.61 -0.62 -7.59
CA GLU A 186 -9.11 -0.13 -8.87
C GLU A 186 -8.13 0.85 -9.51
N MET A 187 -7.87 0.68 -10.80
CA MET A 187 -7.05 1.61 -11.57
C MET A 187 -7.74 2.96 -11.65
N MET A 188 -7.05 3.99 -11.20
CA MET A 188 -7.56 5.36 -11.30
C MET A 188 -7.10 6.00 -12.62
N PRO A 189 -8.02 6.68 -13.36
CA PRO A 189 -7.68 7.36 -14.61
C PRO A 189 -6.95 8.70 -14.35
N ILE A 190 -5.80 8.63 -13.67
CA ILE A 190 -4.96 9.79 -13.31
C ILE A 190 -3.54 9.55 -13.82
N GLY A 191 -2.93 10.57 -14.43
CA GLY A 191 -1.57 10.46 -15.00
C GLY A 191 -1.50 9.33 -16.02
N MET A 192 -0.47 8.49 -15.95
CA MET A 192 -0.29 7.31 -16.81
C MET A 192 -1.41 6.27 -16.66
N GLY A 193 -2.11 6.26 -15.52
CA GLY A 193 -3.25 5.36 -15.31
C GLY A 193 -4.42 5.57 -16.28
N LYS A 194 -4.49 6.71 -16.98
CA LYS A 194 -5.50 6.99 -18.03
C LYS A 194 -5.37 6.07 -19.25
N GLU A 195 -4.20 5.50 -19.48
CA GLU A 195 -3.90 4.62 -20.61
C GLU A 195 -4.35 3.18 -20.36
N PHE A 196 -4.81 2.87 -19.15
CA PHE A 196 -5.23 1.53 -18.74
C PHE A 196 -6.72 1.51 -18.44
N HIS A 197 -7.42 0.50 -18.97
CA HIS A 197 -8.84 0.30 -18.67
C HIS A 197 -9.06 -0.24 -17.24
N GLY A 198 -8.06 -0.94 -16.67
CA GLY A 198 -8.20 -1.62 -15.40
C GLY A 198 -9.20 -2.77 -15.46
N VAL A 199 -9.48 -3.35 -14.30
CA VAL A 199 -10.49 -4.41 -14.13
C VAL A 199 -11.47 -3.94 -13.07
N SER A 200 -12.76 -3.97 -13.38
CA SER A 200 -13.82 -3.63 -12.42
C SER A 200 -13.93 -4.69 -11.32
N GLU A 201 -14.61 -4.36 -10.21
CA GLU A 201 -14.89 -5.33 -9.16
C GLU A 201 -15.67 -6.54 -9.66
N GLU A 202 -16.72 -6.31 -10.46
CA GLU A 202 -17.54 -7.36 -11.03
C GLU A 202 -16.74 -8.31 -11.94
N GLU A 203 -15.90 -7.73 -12.80
CA GLU A 203 -15.02 -8.50 -13.66
C GLU A 203 -13.96 -9.28 -12.87
N LEU A 204 -13.36 -8.66 -11.84
CA LEU A 204 -12.42 -9.33 -10.95
C LEU A 204 -13.08 -10.54 -10.27
N LEU A 205 -14.29 -10.38 -9.74
CA LEU A 205 -15.04 -11.46 -9.09
C LEU A 205 -15.33 -12.59 -10.07
N ARG A 206 -15.65 -12.29 -11.33
CA ARG A 206 -15.83 -13.29 -12.39
C ARG A 206 -14.53 -14.04 -12.65
N ILE A 207 -13.41 -13.33 -12.87
CA ILE A 207 -12.09 -13.94 -13.11
C ILE A 207 -11.68 -14.86 -11.94
N LEU A 208 -11.84 -14.38 -10.72
CA LEU A 208 -11.49 -15.17 -9.53
C LEU A 208 -12.43 -16.35 -9.36
N GLY A 209 -13.72 -16.18 -9.67
CA GLY A 209 -14.74 -17.23 -9.53
C GLY A 209 -14.58 -18.40 -10.48
N GLU A 210 -13.87 -18.23 -11.60
CA GLU A 210 -13.55 -19.32 -12.54
C GLU A 210 -12.55 -20.34 -11.97
N LYS A 211 -11.63 -19.89 -11.11
CA LYS A 211 -10.51 -20.70 -10.60
C LYS A 211 -10.56 -20.94 -9.09
N LEU A 212 -11.34 -20.14 -8.37
CA LEU A 212 -11.40 -20.20 -6.91
C LEU A 212 -12.82 -20.60 -6.44
N PRO A 213 -12.94 -21.22 -5.25
CA PRO A 213 -14.24 -21.54 -4.69
C PRO A 213 -15.08 -20.28 -4.48
N ARG A 214 -16.40 -20.42 -4.62
CA ARG A 214 -17.35 -19.33 -4.45
C ARG A 214 -17.14 -18.60 -3.13
N PHE A 215 -16.96 -17.29 -3.20
CA PHE A 215 -16.85 -16.41 -2.05
C PHE A 215 -18.07 -15.47 -1.98
N LEU A 216 -18.50 -15.20 -0.75
CA LEU A 216 -19.59 -14.29 -0.46
C LEU A 216 -19.02 -12.98 0.11
N PRO A 217 -19.66 -11.85 -0.09
CA PRO A 217 -19.26 -10.61 0.56
C PRO A 217 -19.21 -10.78 2.09
N TYR A 218 -18.20 -10.18 2.69
CA TYR A 218 -18.10 -10.11 4.15
C TYR A 218 -19.12 -9.11 4.71
N VAL A 219 -19.90 -9.56 5.67
CA VAL A 219 -20.83 -8.72 6.43
C VAL A 219 -20.29 -8.61 7.85
N GLY A 220 -19.75 -7.46 8.22
CA GLY A 220 -19.17 -7.21 9.54
C GLY A 220 -18.46 -5.86 9.61
N GLU A 221 -17.76 -5.63 10.71
CA GLU A 221 -17.01 -4.39 10.92
C GLU A 221 -15.93 -4.16 9.88
N PRO A 222 -15.68 -2.89 9.45
CA PRO A 222 -14.64 -2.57 8.48
C PRO A 222 -13.26 -3.03 8.94
N LEU A 223 -12.54 -3.76 8.08
CA LEU A 223 -11.22 -4.33 8.39
C LEU A 223 -10.05 -3.39 8.03
N GLY A 224 -10.35 -2.17 7.65
CA GLY A 224 -9.37 -1.16 7.26
C GLY A 224 -9.92 0.26 7.33
N ASN A 225 -9.07 1.24 6.96
CA ASN A 225 -9.40 2.66 7.07
C ASN A 225 -10.00 3.26 5.78
N GLY A 226 -10.28 2.45 4.77
CA GLY A 226 -10.81 2.90 3.48
C GLY A 226 -12.07 2.16 3.06
N PRO A 227 -12.81 2.68 2.09
CA PRO A 227 -13.97 2.02 1.51
C PRO A 227 -13.49 0.80 0.72
N CYS A 228 -13.74 -0.38 1.23
CA CYS A 228 -13.41 -1.64 0.57
C CYS A 228 -14.54 -2.63 0.76
N HIS A 229 -14.83 -3.41 -0.28
CA HIS A 229 -15.63 -4.62 -0.14
C HIS A 229 -14.68 -5.77 0.20
N TYR A 230 -15.07 -6.62 1.14
CA TYR A 230 -14.24 -7.72 1.65
C TYR A 230 -14.85 -9.06 1.28
N TYR A 231 -14.00 -10.01 0.91
CA TYR A 231 -14.39 -11.35 0.49
C TYR A 231 -13.55 -12.39 1.23
N PRO A 232 -14.10 -13.11 2.22
CA PRO A 232 -13.37 -14.11 2.97
C PRO A 232 -13.11 -15.37 2.12
N MET A 233 -11.87 -15.87 2.18
CA MET A 233 -11.48 -17.16 1.60
C MET A 233 -11.41 -18.28 2.65
N ARG A 234 -11.51 -17.95 3.94
CA ARG A 234 -11.62 -18.88 5.07
C ARG A 234 -12.74 -18.42 6.01
N ARG A 235 -13.36 -19.36 6.75
CA ARG A 235 -14.52 -19.09 7.62
C ARG A 235 -14.34 -17.98 8.67
N LYS A 236 -13.12 -17.56 9.00
CA LYS A 236 -12.84 -16.58 10.09
C LYS A 236 -11.92 -15.42 9.73
N THR A 237 -11.43 -15.31 8.50
CA THR A 237 -10.50 -14.23 8.14
C THR A 237 -10.80 -13.72 6.73
N PRO A 238 -11.13 -12.44 6.56
CA PRO A 238 -11.29 -11.85 5.24
C PRO A 238 -9.96 -11.83 4.53
N CYS A 239 -9.97 -12.24 3.29
CA CYS A 239 -8.76 -12.60 2.60
C CYS A 239 -8.42 -11.72 1.43
N PHE A 240 -9.40 -11.17 0.74
CA PHE A 240 -9.14 -10.13 -0.23
C PHE A 240 -10.20 -9.02 -0.15
N SER A 241 -9.85 -7.86 -0.61
CA SER A 241 -10.76 -6.74 -0.75
C SER A 241 -10.53 -6.04 -2.08
N TYR A 242 -11.58 -5.47 -2.59
CA TYR A 242 -11.55 -4.52 -3.68
C TYR A 242 -11.85 -3.13 -3.12
N GLY A 243 -11.09 -2.12 -3.48
CA GLY A 243 -11.26 -0.78 -2.92
C GLY A 243 -11.11 0.31 -3.95
N ASP A 244 -12.07 1.22 -3.94
CA ASP A 244 -12.02 2.48 -4.68
C ASP A 244 -11.24 3.51 -3.86
N ILE A 245 -10.09 3.94 -4.38
CA ILE A 245 -9.28 5.00 -3.74
C ILE A 245 -9.90 6.40 -4.00
N ARG A 246 -10.83 6.55 -4.95
CA ARG A 246 -11.44 7.84 -5.30
C ARG A 246 -12.14 8.52 -4.12
N ARG A 247 -12.53 7.76 -3.10
CA ARG A 247 -13.17 8.29 -1.87
C ARG A 247 -12.17 8.72 -0.79
N VAL A 248 -10.87 8.58 -1.03
CA VAL A 248 -9.84 9.06 -0.09
C VAL A 248 -9.45 10.48 -0.51
N HIS A 249 -9.83 11.47 0.29
CA HIS A 249 -9.34 12.83 0.09
C HIS A 249 -7.82 12.87 0.29
N ARG A 250 -7.11 13.13 -0.80
CA ARG A 250 -5.68 13.46 -0.75
C ARG A 250 -5.59 14.95 -0.44
N ILE A 251 -5.01 15.30 0.69
CA ILE A 251 -4.48 16.64 0.87
C ILE A 251 -3.16 16.66 0.11
N TYR A 252 -3.17 17.23 -1.09
CA TYR A 252 -1.94 17.61 -1.77
C TYR A 252 -1.53 18.95 -1.18
N ALA A 253 -0.33 19.05 -0.65
CA ALA A 253 0.35 20.32 -0.57
C ALA A 253 0.70 20.68 -2.03
N SER A 254 -0.17 21.44 -2.68
CA SER A 254 0.15 22.12 -3.92
C SER A 254 0.95 23.36 -3.55
N ASN A 255 2.15 23.50 -4.10
CA ASN A 255 2.83 24.78 -4.18
C ASN A 255 2.00 25.78 -4.99
#